data_8841dca6ab5897dc291bfbb314f5d2cf
#
_entry.id   8841dca6ab5897dc291bfbb314f5d2cf
#
_cell.length_a   1.000
_cell.length_b   1.000
_cell.length_c   1.000
_cell.angle_alpha   90.00
_cell.angle_beta   90.00
_cell.angle_gamma   90.00
#
_symmetry.space_group_name_H-M   'P 1'
#
loop_
_entity.id
_entity.type
_entity.pdbx_description
1 polymer ?
#
loop_
_entity_poly.entity_id
_entity_poly.type
_entity_poly.pdbx_seq_one_letter_code
_entity_poly.pdbx_strand_id
1 'polypeptide(L)'
;MHRTLSVRVAVLVALLVMAALLTGLAGCTPARDSMADVVEQDCLPGTACSKPIEIRIVLVTMFEIGEDEGDTAGEFQLWKERRGLSLRIPFPQSHHDLYLNPDTGVLGMVTGIGTAKSATATMALGLDPRFDLRKAYWLVAGIAGIDPADASIGSAVWSAHLVDGDLGHEIDAREMPKDWETGYFARYTRFPYDPDKPEPTGELFVTNIALRDWAFELTRNTPLPDLPGLAASRDKYTETEPARRPPFVLVGGHLAGMTFWHGEILNEWANRWVDYWTEGQSDFVTSAMEETGTFQAIEYLDRVGRVDRDRFMVLRAGSNYTMPPPGVGAAENLLAENEGYAGLQASVESLYLVGSVVIDELLRGWERYADVIPGDSRITPVSE
;
A
#
# COMPACT_ATOMS: atom_id res chain seq x y z
N MET A 1 2.05 74.02 -17.02
CA MET A 1 2.24 73.87 -15.56
C MET A 1 1.41 72.76 -14.92
N HIS A 2 1.11 71.62 -15.60
CA HIS A 2 0.24 70.54 -15.05
C HIS A 2 0.88 69.15 -14.99
N ARG A 3 2.21 69.01 -15.23
CA ARG A 3 2.91 67.69 -15.17
C ARG A 3 3.77 67.46 -13.93
N THR A 4 4.00 68.47 -13.08
CA THR A 4 4.89 68.32 -11.92
C THR A 4 4.12 68.04 -10.59
N LEU A 5 2.77 68.13 -10.59
CA LEU A 5 1.97 67.86 -9.40
C LEU A 5 1.64 66.37 -9.22
N SER A 6 1.54 65.59 -10.35
CA SER A 6 1.17 64.18 -10.32
C SER A 6 2.28 63.26 -9.82
N VAL A 7 3.56 63.62 -10.01
CA VAL A 7 4.69 62.78 -9.59
C VAL A 7 4.94 62.87 -8.08
N ARG A 8 4.68 64.03 -7.46
CA ARG A 8 4.84 64.21 -6.02
C ARG A 8 3.78 63.50 -5.18
N VAL A 9 2.55 63.40 -5.69
CA VAL A 9 1.46 62.68 -5.03
C VAL A 9 1.68 61.17 -5.15
N ALA A 10 2.16 60.67 -6.28
CA ALA A 10 2.46 59.24 -6.48
C ALA A 10 3.61 58.75 -5.56
N VAL A 11 4.63 59.58 -5.35
CA VAL A 11 5.78 59.21 -4.46
C VAL A 11 5.35 59.24 -2.98
N LEU A 12 4.47 60.16 -2.56
CA LEU A 12 3.96 60.18 -1.19
C LEU A 12 3.02 58.99 -0.88
N VAL A 13 2.20 58.56 -1.84
CA VAL A 13 1.34 57.39 -1.67
C VAL A 13 2.16 56.11 -1.65
N ALA A 14 3.23 56.00 -2.45
CA ALA A 14 4.13 54.83 -2.44
C ALA A 14 4.92 54.72 -1.11
N LEU A 15 5.34 55.83 -0.50
CA LEU A 15 6.04 55.84 0.77
C LEU A 15 5.10 55.52 1.97
N LEU A 16 3.85 55.92 1.91
CA LEU A 16 2.82 55.58 2.93
C LEU A 16 2.40 54.11 2.87
N VAL A 17 2.34 53.50 1.68
CA VAL A 17 2.04 52.07 1.51
C VAL A 17 3.23 51.21 1.98
N MET A 18 4.47 51.67 1.77
CA MET A 18 5.65 50.94 2.26
C MET A 18 5.84 51.04 3.78
N ALA A 19 5.42 52.15 4.39
CA ALA A 19 5.44 52.28 5.86
C ALA A 19 4.34 51.46 6.55
N ALA A 20 3.18 51.27 5.90
CA ALA A 20 2.11 50.38 6.40
C ALA A 20 2.44 48.87 6.24
N LEU A 21 3.30 48.51 5.30
CA LEU A 21 3.77 47.12 5.11
C LEU A 21 4.88 46.70 6.10
N LEU A 22 5.56 47.67 6.73
CA LEU A 22 6.62 47.42 7.73
C LEU A 22 6.12 47.35 9.18
N THR A 23 4.88 47.74 9.46
CA THR A 23 4.27 47.65 10.82
C THR A 23 3.31 46.49 11.00
N GLY A 24 3.03 45.69 9.91
CA GLY A 24 2.14 44.52 9.94
C GLY A 24 2.82 43.19 10.21
N LEU A 25 4.13 43.15 10.51
CA LEU A 25 4.91 41.93 10.73
C LEU A 25 5.19 41.60 12.22
N ALA A 26 4.41 42.19 13.13
CA ALA A 26 4.48 41.83 14.54
C ALA A 26 3.18 41.13 14.97
N GLY A 27 3.19 39.81 15.00
CA GLY A 27 2.24 39.07 15.80
C GLY A 27 1.28 38.10 15.09
N CYS A 28 1.82 37.06 14.42
CA CYS A 28 1.20 35.76 14.39
C CYS A 28 2.37 34.73 14.42
N THR A 29 2.88 34.44 15.61
CA THR A 29 3.52 33.18 15.85
C THR A 29 2.41 32.13 15.88
N PRO A 30 2.39 31.13 14.97
CA PRO A 30 1.52 29.99 15.16
C PRO A 30 1.93 29.34 16.49
N ALA A 31 0.93 28.96 17.29
CA ALA A 31 1.17 28.14 18.47
C ALA A 31 1.92 26.89 18.00
N ARG A 32 3.20 26.77 18.35
CA ARG A 32 4.02 25.63 18.06
C ARG A 32 3.50 24.47 18.89
N ASP A 33 3.10 23.41 18.23
CA ASP A 33 2.79 22.13 18.87
C ASP A 33 4.09 21.60 19.50
N SER A 34 4.20 21.66 20.82
CA SER A 34 5.47 21.50 21.56
C SER A 34 6.11 20.09 21.42
N MET A 35 5.36 19.10 20.92
CA MET A 35 5.89 17.74 20.73
C MET A 35 6.45 17.51 19.32
N ALA A 36 5.92 18.15 18.27
CA ALA A 36 6.53 18.14 16.95
C ALA A 36 7.91 18.82 16.94
N ASP A 37 8.07 19.90 17.72
CA ASP A 37 9.34 20.61 17.90
C ASP A 37 10.41 19.74 18.58
N VAL A 38 10.04 18.80 19.45
CA VAL A 38 11.00 17.90 20.14
C VAL A 38 11.61 16.88 19.16
N VAL A 39 10.82 16.36 18.24
CA VAL A 39 11.32 15.39 17.23
C VAL A 39 12.17 16.08 16.15
N GLU A 40 11.88 17.35 15.83
CA GLU A 40 12.62 18.12 14.84
C GLU A 40 13.95 18.71 15.38
N GLN A 41 14.01 19.05 16.68
CA GLN A 41 15.20 19.64 17.29
C GLN A 41 16.31 18.62 17.60
N ASP A 42 15.95 17.35 17.79
CA ASP A 42 16.91 16.32 18.22
C ASP A 42 17.73 15.71 17.07
N CYS A 43 17.43 16.03 15.80
CA CYS A 43 18.11 15.46 14.63
C CYS A 43 18.52 16.50 13.58
N LEU A 44 19.16 17.58 13.97
CA LEU A 44 19.80 18.50 13.02
C LEU A 44 21.10 17.88 12.44
N PRO A 45 21.44 18.13 11.16
CA PRO A 45 22.69 17.66 10.58
C PRO A 45 23.91 18.09 11.43
N GLY A 46 24.61 17.12 12.00
CA GLY A 46 25.82 17.35 12.81
C GLY A 46 25.63 17.34 14.33
N THR A 47 24.42 17.15 14.85
CA THR A 47 24.17 16.88 16.28
C THR A 47 23.99 15.39 16.52
N ALA A 48 24.48 14.87 17.67
CA ALA A 48 24.16 13.50 18.10
C ALA A 48 22.64 13.43 18.35
N CYS A 49 21.93 12.68 17.52
CA CYS A 49 20.50 12.44 17.72
C CYS A 49 20.25 11.84 19.10
N SER A 50 19.15 12.22 19.76
CA SER A 50 18.56 11.44 20.81
C SER A 50 18.31 10.00 20.30
N LYS A 51 18.13 9.04 21.21
CA LYS A 51 17.89 7.64 20.83
C LYS A 51 16.77 7.57 19.79
N PRO A 52 16.96 6.86 18.63
CA PRO A 52 15.92 6.70 17.65
C PRO A 52 14.62 6.16 18.25
N ILE A 53 13.49 6.60 17.72
CA ILE A 53 12.17 6.13 18.14
C ILE A 53 12.02 4.68 17.67
N GLU A 54 11.80 3.77 18.63
CA GLU A 54 11.52 2.37 18.32
C GLU A 54 10.13 2.24 17.70
N ILE A 55 10.08 1.73 16.47
CA ILE A 55 8.83 1.42 15.78
C ILE A 55 8.59 -0.08 15.84
N ARG A 56 7.37 -0.46 16.21
CA ARG A 56 6.96 -1.86 16.30
C ARG A 56 6.23 -2.32 15.05
N ILE A 57 5.36 -1.46 14.51
CA ILE A 57 4.60 -1.74 13.30
C ILE A 57 4.73 -0.54 12.36
N VAL A 58 5.08 -0.79 11.11
CA VAL A 58 4.92 0.16 10.00
C VAL A 58 3.71 -0.27 9.21
N LEU A 59 2.67 0.55 9.22
CA LEU A 59 1.49 0.37 8.41
C LEU A 59 1.67 1.16 7.11
N VAL A 60 1.64 0.46 5.98
CA VAL A 60 1.85 1.02 4.65
C VAL A 60 0.53 1.02 3.90
N THR A 61 0.03 2.21 3.58
CA THR A 61 -1.12 2.44 2.71
C THR A 61 -0.71 3.31 1.53
N MET A 62 -1.55 3.44 0.50
CA MET A 62 -1.14 4.09 -0.74
C MET A 62 -1.82 5.42 -1.00
N PHE A 63 -3.07 5.59 -0.55
CA PHE A 63 -3.82 6.82 -0.75
C PHE A 63 -4.82 7.08 0.38
N GLU A 64 -5.25 8.33 0.46
CA GLU A 64 -6.42 8.75 1.23
C GLU A 64 -7.35 9.56 0.33
N ILE A 65 -8.64 9.64 0.69
CA ILE A 65 -9.66 10.39 -0.02
C ILE A 65 -9.99 11.62 0.81
N GLY A 66 -9.66 12.82 0.29
CA GLY A 66 -9.91 14.07 1.01
C GLY A 66 -8.95 14.30 2.16
N GLU A 67 -9.48 14.37 3.38
CA GLU A 67 -8.69 14.59 4.59
C GLU A 67 -8.27 13.25 5.23
N ASP A 68 -7.32 13.27 6.13
CA ASP A 68 -6.85 12.05 6.83
C ASP A 68 -7.85 11.52 7.87
N GLU A 69 -8.93 12.22 8.12
CA GLU A 69 -9.98 11.87 9.11
C GLU A 69 -11.29 12.62 8.85
N GLY A 70 -12.41 12.01 9.22
CA GLY A 70 -13.71 12.69 9.34
C GLY A 70 -14.54 12.77 8.07
N ASP A 71 -14.10 12.21 6.96
CA ASP A 71 -14.85 12.17 5.70
C ASP A 71 -14.97 10.74 5.12
N THR A 72 -14.96 10.57 3.81
CA THR A 72 -15.02 9.25 3.18
C THR A 72 -13.64 8.60 3.22
N ALA A 73 -13.51 7.49 3.95
CA ALA A 73 -12.24 6.80 4.11
C ALA A 73 -11.69 6.24 2.79
N GLY A 74 -10.43 6.57 2.52
CA GLY A 74 -9.54 5.82 1.68
C GLY A 74 -8.84 4.70 2.45
N GLU A 75 -7.60 4.38 2.11
CA GLU A 75 -6.88 3.29 2.78
C GLU A 75 -6.35 3.65 4.16
N PHE A 76 -6.11 4.94 4.44
CA PHE A 76 -5.38 5.36 5.65
C PHE A 76 -6.29 5.80 6.80
N GLN A 77 -7.40 6.49 6.54
CA GLN A 77 -8.23 7.14 7.55
C GLN A 77 -8.63 6.21 8.71
N LEU A 78 -9.14 5.00 8.42
CA LEU A 78 -9.60 4.09 9.48
C LEU A 78 -8.46 3.68 10.42
N TRP A 79 -7.26 3.55 9.89
CA TRP A 79 -6.07 3.25 10.70
C TRP A 79 -5.70 4.43 11.58
N LYS A 80 -5.66 5.65 11.01
CA LYS A 80 -5.34 6.86 11.75
C LYS A 80 -6.30 7.07 12.93
N GLU A 81 -7.60 7.03 12.64
CA GLU A 81 -8.64 7.26 13.63
C GLU A 81 -8.66 6.19 14.72
N ARG A 82 -8.75 4.93 14.32
CA ARG A 82 -9.04 3.83 15.24
C ARG A 82 -7.80 3.25 15.92
N ARG A 83 -6.58 3.50 15.40
CA ARG A 83 -5.30 3.17 16.03
C ARG A 83 -4.69 4.33 16.81
N GLY A 84 -5.34 5.49 16.82
CA GLY A 84 -4.86 6.67 17.54
C GLY A 84 -3.51 7.16 17.03
N LEU A 85 -3.32 7.20 15.70
CA LEU A 85 -2.09 7.73 15.10
C LEU A 85 -2.12 9.26 15.18
N SER A 86 -1.90 9.81 16.38
CA SER A 86 -2.14 11.20 16.70
C SER A 86 -0.95 12.13 16.47
N LEU A 87 0.28 11.59 16.53
CA LEU A 87 1.49 12.38 16.35
C LEU A 87 1.85 12.47 14.87
N ARG A 88 1.60 13.64 14.27
CA ARG A 88 2.03 13.94 12.91
C ARG A 88 3.51 14.26 12.89
N ILE A 89 4.25 13.62 11.99
CA ILE A 89 5.69 13.82 11.80
C ILE A 89 5.93 14.29 10.37
N PRO A 90 6.45 15.51 10.16
CA PRO A 90 6.75 16.02 8.83
C PRO A 90 7.69 15.08 8.06
N PHE A 91 7.30 14.74 6.83
CA PHE A 91 8.04 13.81 5.98
C PHE A 91 8.07 14.26 4.51
N PRO A 92 8.69 15.43 4.23
CA PRO A 92 8.65 16.06 2.90
C PRO A 92 9.39 15.28 1.81
N GLN A 93 10.18 14.25 2.16
CA GLN A 93 10.86 13.37 1.23
C GLN A 93 9.98 12.23 0.69
N SER A 94 8.70 12.20 1.06
CA SER A 94 7.71 11.22 0.61
C SER A 94 6.42 11.90 0.14
N HIS A 95 5.42 11.08 -0.18
CA HIS A 95 4.13 11.54 -0.68
C HIS A 95 3.28 12.25 0.39
N HIS A 96 3.44 11.83 1.64
CA HIS A 96 2.60 12.25 2.76
C HIS A 96 3.41 12.29 4.05
N ASP A 97 2.97 13.08 5.05
CA ASP A 97 3.56 13.05 6.38
C ASP A 97 3.28 11.70 7.08
N LEU A 98 4.11 11.38 8.05
CA LEU A 98 3.93 10.17 8.86
C LEU A 98 3.03 10.48 10.08
N TYR A 99 2.33 9.45 10.55
CA TYR A 99 1.55 9.52 11.77
C TYR A 99 1.90 8.38 12.72
N LEU A 100 2.20 8.71 13.96
CA LEU A 100 2.66 7.77 14.98
C LEU A 100 1.68 7.71 16.17
N ASN A 101 1.42 6.53 16.66
CA ASN A 101 0.94 6.34 18.01
C ASN A 101 2.15 6.08 18.93
N PRO A 102 2.57 7.05 19.77
CA PRO A 102 3.79 6.93 20.57
C PRO A 102 3.70 5.86 21.67
N ASP A 103 2.48 5.51 22.12
CA ASP A 103 2.28 4.52 23.18
C ASP A 103 2.43 3.09 22.66
N THR A 104 2.00 2.84 21.44
CA THR A 104 2.03 1.50 20.83
C THR A 104 3.21 1.28 19.89
N GLY A 105 3.85 2.34 19.38
CA GLY A 105 4.90 2.24 18.36
C GLY A 105 4.37 1.87 16.96
N VAL A 106 3.09 2.13 16.68
CA VAL A 106 2.50 1.96 15.35
C VAL A 106 2.69 3.23 14.54
N LEU A 107 3.40 3.13 13.42
CA LEU A 107 3.68 4.22 12.49
C LEU A 107 2.91 3.99 11.19
N GLY A 108 2.07 4.94 10.81
CA GLY A 108 1.36 4.94 9.54
C GLY A 108 2.06 5.80 8.49
N MET A 109 2.12 5.29 7.26
CA MET A 109 2.60 6.01 6.09
C MET A 109 1.67 5.85 4.90
N VAL A 110 1.55 6.89 4.09
CA VAL A 110 0.87 6.88 2.79
C VAL A 110 1.92 7.08 1.70
N THR A 111 2.13 6.07 0.88
CA THR A 111 3.25 6.07 -0.09
C THR A 111 2.97 6.84 -1.37
N GLY A 112 1.70 7.06 -1.70
CA GLY A 112 1.25 7.38 -3.06
C GLY A 112 1.14 6.13 -3.91
N ILE A 113 0.26 6.20 -4.93
CA ILE A 113 -0.09 5.08 -5.80
C ILE A 113 1.06 4.75 -6.77
N GLY A 114 1.37 3.47 -6.89
CA GLY A 114 2.29 2.90 -7.88
C GLY A 114 3.67 2.53 -7.34
N THR A 115 4.29 1.55 -7.99
CA THR A 115 5.57 0.91 -7.64
C THR A 115 6.68 1.92 -7.35
N ALA A 116 6.84 2.95 -8.20
CA ALA A 116 7.91 3.94 -8.02
C ALA A 116 7.75 4.77 -6.76
N LYS A 117 6.52 5.20 -6.43
CA LYS A 117 6.24 6.00 -5.24
C LYS A 117 6.40 5.16 -3.97
N SER A 118 5.87 3.94 -3.97
CA SER A 118 5.97 3.06 -2.81
C SER A 118 7.42 2.68 -2.51
N ALA A 119 8.22 2.36 -3.53
CA ALA A 119 9.64 2.07 -3.37
C ALA A 119 10.42 3.26 -2.80
N THR A 120 10.21 4.46 -3.34
CA THR A 120 10.94 5.66 -2.88
C THR A 120 10.51 6.09 -1.49
N ALA A 121 9.22 6.04 -1.16
CA ALA A 121 8.71 6.35 0.17
C ALA A 121 9.24 5.37 1.22
N THR A 122 9.25 4.07 0.91
CA THR A 122 9.78 3.02 1.79
C THR A 122 11.28 3.19 2.01
N MET A 123 12.06 3.47 0.96
CA MET A 123 13.49 3.78 1.08
C MET A 123 13.73 5.03 1.94
N ALA A 124 12.95 6.09 1.74
CA ALA A 124 13.08 7.32 2.51
C ALA A 124 12.83 7.07 4.00
N LEU A 125 11.78 6.32 4.35
CA LEU A 125 11.49 5.95 5.74
C LEU A 125 12.59 5.02 6.31
N GLY A 126 12.98 4.00 5.57
CA GLY A 126 13.97 3.02 6.04
C GLY A 126 15.34 3.61 6.33
N LEU A 127 15.73 4.68 5.62
CA LEU A 127 16.98 5.39 5.83
C LEU A 127 16.89 6.54 6.83
N ASP A 128 15.71 6.90 7.29
CA ASP A 128 15.50 8.01 8.22
C ASP A 128 16.11 7.69 9.60
N PRO A 129 17.07 8.47 10.09
CA PRO A 129 17.76 8.21 11.35
C PRO A 129 16.88 8.43 12.59
N ARG A 130 15.73 9.08 12.44
CA ARG A 130 14.78 9.31 13.54
C ARG A 130 14.17 8.01 14.06
N PHE A 131 14.16 6.93 13.26
CA PHE A 131 13.46 5.70 13.57
C PHE A 131 14.39 4.49 13.67
N ASP A 132 14.11 3.62 14.64
CA ASP A 132 14.65 2.27 14.70
C ASP A 132 13.60 1.28 14.18
N LEU A 133 13.87 0.75 12.98
CA LEU A 133 12.96 -0.11 12.22
C LEU A 133 13.43 -1.58 12.18
N ARG A 134 14.54 -1.91 12.85
CA ARG A 134 15.21 -3.22 12.73
C ARG A 134 14.35 -4.39 13.18
N LYS A 135 13.39 -4.17 14.07
CA LYS A 135 12.46 -5.19 14.57
C LYS A 135 11.02 -4.91 14.16
N ALA A 136 10.79 -3.82 13.42
CA ALA A 136 9.45 -3.43 13.01
C ALA A 136 8.83 -4.48 12.06
N TYR A 137 7.58 -4.83 12.30
CA TYR A 137 6.76 -5.53 11.31
C TYR A 137 6.19 -4.52 10.33
N TRP A 138 6.25 -4.86 9.05
CA TRP A 138 5.71 -4.04 7.97
C TRP A 138 4.44 -4.69 7.45
N LEU A 139 3.33 -3.98 7.50
CA LEU A 139 2.04 -4.42 6.96
C LEU A 139 1.62 -3.49 5.82
N VAL A 140 1.72 -3.98 4.59
CA VAL A 140 1.06 -3.36 3.45
C VAL A 140 -0.42 -3.70 3.53
N ALA A 141 -1.28 -2.68 3.62
CA ALA A 141 -2.72 -2.84 3.75
C ALA A 141 -3.43 -1.92 2.76
N GLY A 142 -3.86 -2.46 1.63
CA GLY A 142 -4.47 -1.71 0.55
C GLY A 142 -5.55 -2.44 -0.21
N ILE A 143 -6.36 -1.70 -0.96
CA ILE A 143 -7.37 -2.28 -1.85
C ILE A 143 -6.72 -2.92 -3.09
N ALA A 144 -7.46 -3.79 -3.76
CA ALA A 144 -7.02 -4.49 -4.96
C ALA A 144 -8.19 -4.83 -5.88
N GLY A 145 -7.90 -5.09 -7.15
CA GLY A 145 -8.74 -5.92 -7.99
C GLY A 145 -8.68 -7.37 -7.51
N ILE A 146 -9.80 -8.09 -7.54
CA ILE A 146 -9.88 -9.49 -7.11
C ILE A 146 -10.40 -10.38 -8.24
N ASP A 147 -9.81 -11.57 -8.41
CA ASP A 147 -10.29 -12.54 -9.40
C ASP A 147 -11.65 -13.09 -8.95
N PRO A 148 -12.71 -12.94 -9.78
CA PRO A 148 -14.01 -13.49 -9.45
C PRO A 148 -14.03 -15.02 -9.38
N ALA A 149 -13.05 -15.71 -9.96
CA ALA A 149 -12.92 -17.16 -9.86
C ALA A 149 -12.55 -17.63 -8.44
N ASP A 150 -11.91 -16.79 -7.64
CA ASP A 150 -11.40 -17.15 -6.32
C ASP A 150 -12.18 -16.54 -5.17
N ALA A 151 -12.62 -15.28 -5.30
CA ALA A 151 -13.26 -14.59 -4.19
C ALA A 151 -14.21 -13.47 -4.63
N SER A 152 -14.95 -12.94 -3.66
CA SER A 152 -15.87 -11.82 -3.82
C SER A 152 -15.21 -10.49 -3.42
N ILE A 153 -15.72 -9.39 -3.99
CA ILE A 153 -15.39 -8.03 -3.52
C ILE A 153 -15.70 -7.89 -2.02
N GLY A 154 -14.83 -7.17 -1.32
CA GLY A 154 -14.84 -7.06 0.15
C GLY A 154 -14.03 -8.16 0.86
N SER A 155 -13.67 -9.25 0.17
CA SER A 155 -12.79 -10.29 0.74
C SER A 155 -11.37 -9.79 0.95
N ALA A 156 -10.70 -10.31 1.99
CA ALA A 156 -9.34 -9.92 2.35
C ALA A 156 -8.36 -11.08 2.10
N VAL A 157 -7.21 -10.77 1.48
CA VAL A 157 -6.26 -11.75 0.96
C VAL A 157 -4.88 -11.51 1.57
N TRP A 158 -4.34 -12.53 2.23
CA TRP A 158 -2.94 -12.56 2.64
C TRP A 158 -2.08 -13.12 1.51
N SER A 159 -1.04 -12.38 1.10
CA SER A 159 -0.16 -12.77 0.01
C SER A 159 1.30 -12.88 0.47
N ALA A 160 2.01 -13.89 -0.06
CA ALA A 160 3.45 -14.04 0.11
C ALA A 160 4.19 -14.10 -1.24
N HIS A 161 3.54 -14.50 -2.32
CA HIS A 161 4.09 -14.45 -3.66
C HIS A 161 3.63 -13.15 -4.33
N LEU A 162 4.58 -12.29 -4.67
CA LEU A 162 4.37 -10.99 -5.27
C LEU A 162 5.02 -11.03 -6.67
N VAL A 163 4.19 -11.06 -7.70
CA VAL A 163 4.64 -11.15 -9.09
C VAL A 163 4.54 -9.77 -9.73
N ASP A 164 5.60 -9.35 -10.42
CA ASP A 164 5.61 -8.09 -11.14
C ASP A 164 4.88 -8.23 -12.49
N GLY A 165 3.92 -7.35 -12.74
CA GLY A 165 3.12 -7.31 -13.94
C GLY A 165 3.67 -6.39 -15.04
N ASP A 166 4.74 -5.62 -14.76
CA ASP A 166 5.30 -4.64 -15.68
C ASP A 166 6.69 -5.03 -16.21
N LEU A 167 7.38 -5.95 -15.52
CA LEU A 167 8.76 -6.34 -15.84
C LEU A 167 8.79 -7.45 -16.89
N GLY A 168 8.56 -7.11 -18.15
CA GLY A 168 8.50 -8.04 -19.27
C GLY A 168 8.83 -7.39 -20.59
N HIS A 169 8.67 -8.15 -21.66
CA HIS A 169 8.59 -7.65 -23.03
C HIS A 169 7.12 -7.54 -23.44
N GLU A 170 6.79 -6.50 -24.20
CA GLU A 170 5.46 -6.33 -24.77
C GLU A 170 5.56 -6.08 -26.27
N ILE A 171 4.73 -6.78 -27.03
CA ILE A 171 4.48 -6.54 -28.46
C ILE A 171 2.99 -6.26 -28.60
N ASP A 172 2.62 -5.24 -29.36
CA ASP A 172 1.22 -4.93 -29.66
C ASP A 172 0.50 -6.18 -30.24
N ALA A 173 -0.69 -6.49 -29.73
CA ALA A 173 -1.43 -7.68 -30.14
C ALA A 173 -1.70 -7.76 -31.66
N ARG A 174 -1.64 -6.62 -32.38
CA ARG A 174 -1.79 -6.56 -33.85
C ARG A 174 -0.50 -6.95 -34.61
N GLU A 175 0.65 -6.98 -33.93
CA GLU A 175 1.97 -7.28 -34.52
C GLU A 175 2.55 -8.60 -34.01
N MET A 176 1.93 -9.23 -32.98
CA MET A 176 2.40 -10.50 -32.44
C MET A 176 2.17 -11.67 -33.41
N PRO A 177 2.98 -12.74 -33.36
CA PRO A 177 2.72 -13.97 -34.09
C PRO A 177 1.33 -14.54 -33.80
N LYS A 178 0.69 -15.12 -34.81
CA LYS A 178 -0.72 -15.60 -34.71
C LYS A 178 -0.92 -16.78 -33.76
N ASP A 179 0.14 -17.51 -33.46
CA ASP A 179 0.18 -18.65 -32.57
C ASP A 179 0.55 -18.27 -31.13
N TRP A 180 0.77 -16.97 -30.86
CA TRP A 180 0.97 -16.47 -29.51
C TRP A 180 -0.37 -16.09 -28.88
N GLU A 181 -0.51 -16.39 -27.59
CA GLU A 181 -1.73 -16.10 -26.83
C GLU A 181 -1.73 -14.66 -26.28
N THR A 182 -0.56 -14.10 -26.07
CA THR A 182 -0.34 -12.74 -25.58
C THR A 182 0.89 -12.12 -26.20
N GLY A 183 0.90 -10.80 -26.35
CA GLY A 183 2.11 -10.05 -26.72
C GLY A 183 3.05 -9.79 -25.54
N TYR A 184 2.65 -10.13 -24.29
CA TYR A 184 3.44 -9.91 -23.10
C TYR A 184 4.15 -11.20 -22.66
N PHE A 185 5.48 -11.15 -22.49
CA PHE A 185 6.29 -12.32 -22.17
C PHE A 185 7.55 -11.99 -21.36
N ALA A 186 8.11 -12.98 -20.70
CA ALA A 186 9.26 -12.82 -19.82
C ALA A 186 10.51 -12.33 -20.57
N ARG A 187 11.30 -11.48 -19.93
CA ARG A 187 12.58 -11.04 -20.48
C ARG A 187 13.52 -12.23 -20.70
N TYR A 188 14.31 -12.14 -21.75
CA TYR A 188 15.28 -13.17 -22.15
C TYR A 188 14.68 -14.52 -22.56
N THR A 189 13.36 -14.60 -22.79
CA THR A 189 12.66 -15.74 -23.37
C THR A 189 12.36 -15.52 -24.85
N ARG A 190 11.89 -16.54 -25.54
CA ARG A 190 11.67 -16.52 -27.00
C ARG A 190 10.20 -16.36 -27.37
N PHE A 191 9.29 -16.67 -26.45
CA PHE A 191 7.83 -16.62 -26.63
C PHE A 191 7.14 -16.60 -25.27
N PRO A 192 5.84 -16.28 -25.22
CA PRO A 192 5.08 -16.30 -23.97
C PRO A 192 5.13 -17.66 -23.28
N TYR A 193 5.40 -17.64 -21.98
CA TYR A 193 5.47 -18.82 -21.11
C TYR A 193 6.54 -19.84 -21.55
N ASP A 194 7.64 -19.39 -22.14
CA ASP A 194 8.78 -20.24 -22.47
C ASP A 194 9.29 -20.96 -21.21
N PRO A 195 9.33 -22.32 -21.19
CA PRO A 195 9.78 -23.05 -20.02
C PRO A 195 11.27 -22.81 -19.68
N ASP A 196 12.07 -22.37 -20.66
CA ASP A 196 13.48 -22.02 -20.48
C ASP A 196 13.63 -20.58 -19.96
N LYS A 197 12.82 -20.17 -18.97
CA LYS A 197 12.91 -18.83 -18.35
C LYS A 197 14.17 -18.72 -17.48
N PRO A 198 14.75 -17.51 -17.36
CA PRO A 198 15.80 -17.23 -16.39
C PRO A 198 15.24 -17.21 -14.96
N GLU A 199 16.14 -17.29 -13.98
CA GLU A 199 15.80 -16.97 -12.60
C GLU A 199 15.24 -15.53 -12.48
N PRO A 200 14.23 -15.31 -11.65
CA PRO A 200 13.64 -13.99 -11.51
C PRO A 200 14.66 -12.98 -10.95
N THR A 201 14.66 -11.78 -11.52
CA THR A 201 15.52 -10.67 -11.12
C THR A 201 14.72 -9.43 -10.70
N GLY A 202 13.47 -9.65 -10.32
CA GLY A 202 12.47 -8.65 -9.93
C GLY A 202 11.06 -9.00 -10.39
N GLU A 203 10.92 -10.09 -11.16
CA GLU A 203 9.62 -10.58 -11.64
C GLU A 203 8.84 -11.34 -10.56
N LEU A 204 9.53 -11.92 -9.59
CA LEU A 204 8.95 -12.64 -8.45
C LEU A 204 9.69 -12.27 -7.17
N PHE A 205 8.92 -11.90 -6.16
CA PHE A 205 9.37 -11.80 -4.78
C PHE A 205 8.58 -12.78 -3.92
N VAL A 206 9.27 -13.42 -2.99
CA VAL A 206 8.63 -14.29 -1.99
C VAL A 206 8.94 -13.74 -0.60
N THR A 207 7.88 -13.37 0.12
CA THR A 207 7.98 -12.89 1.49
C THR A 207 8.02 -14.08 2.46
N ASN A 208 7.94 -13.83 3.77
CA ASN A 208 7.92 -14.91 4.76
C ASN A 208 6.58 -15.66 4.74
N ILE A 209 6.56 -16.82 4.09
CA ILE A 209 5.37 -17.68 3.96
C ILE A 209 4.84 -18.10 5.34
N ALA A 210 5.72 -18.42 6.28
CA ALA A 210 5.31 -18.86 7.61
C ALA A 210 4.62 -17.74 8.42
N LEU A 211 5.09 -16.50 8.27
CA LEU A 211 4.45 -15.33 8.86
C LEU A 211 3.09 -15.05 8.22
N ARG A 212 2.99 -15.17 6.87
CA ARG A 212 1.72 -15.06 6.14
C ARG A 212 0.72 -16.12 6.60
N ASP A 213 1.14 -17.37 6.73
CA ASP A 213 0.27 -18.48 7.16
C ASP A 213 -0.20 -18.28 8.60
N TRP A 214 0.68 -17.81 9.47
CA TRP A 214 0.31 -17.43 10.84
C TRP A 214 -0.74 -16.31 10.86
N ALA A 215 -0.57 -15.27 10.06
CA ALA A 215 -1.52 -14.17 9.97
C ALA A 215 -2.88 -14.66 9.42
N PHE A 216 -2.87 -15.52 8.41
CA PHE A 216 -4.08 -16.14 7.88
C PHE A 216 -4.80 -17.00 8.92
N GLU A 217 -4.10 -17.93 9.60
CA GLU A 217 -4.73 -18.78 10.62
C GLU A 217 -5.35 -17.97 11.77
N LEU A 218 -4.72 -16.87 12.14
CA LEU A 218 -5.23 -15.95 13.16
C LEU A 218 -6.51 -15.23 12.70
N THR A 219 -6.66 -14.97 11.40
CA THR A 219 -7.69 -14.06 10.87
C THR A 219 -8.73 -14.73 10.00
N ARG A 220 -8.57 -15.98 9.57
CA ARG A 220 -9.45 -16.66 8.61
C ARG A 220 -10.94 -16.70 8.97
N ASN A 221 -11.26 -16.54 10.23
CA ASN A 221 -12.64 -16.51 10.71
C ASN A 221 -13.12 -15.10 11.12
N THR A 222 -12.34 -14.05 10.77
CA THR A 222 -12.75 -12.66 11.04
C THR A 222 -14.00 -12.33 10.24
N PRO A 223 -15.11 -11.92 10.87
CA PRO A 223 -16.30 -11.50 10.15
C PRO A 223 -16.03 -10.24 9.33
N LEU A 224 -16.33 -10.29 8.04
CA LEU A 224 -16.17 -9.15 7.13
C LEU A 224 -17.52 -8.49 6.82
N PRO A 225 -17.53 -7.18 6.52
CA PRO A 225 -18.76 -6.47 6.25
C PRO A 225 -19.36 -6.90 4.90
N ASP A 226 -20.59 -7.36 4.92
CA ASP A 226 -21.39 -7.61 3.72
C ASP A 226 -22.41 -6.47 3.52
N LEU A 227 -21.94 -5.37 2.94
CA LEU A 227 -22.75 -4.18 2.74
C LEU A 227 -23.83 -4.43 1.67
N PRO A 228 -25.03 -3.83 1.78
CA PRO A 228 -26.13 -4.10 0.85
C PRO A 228 -25.80 -3.91 -0.63
N GLY A 229 -24.93 -2.93 -0.97
CA GLY A 229 -24.48 -2.68 -2.35
C GLY A 229 -23.59 -3.78 -2.93
N LEU A 230 -22.89 -4.55 -2.10
CA LEU A 230 -22.01 -5.64 -2.54
C LEU A 230 -22.78 -6.79 -3.15
N ALA A 231 -23.89 -7.20 -2.53
CA ALA A 231 -24.72 -8.31 -3.01
C ALA A 231 -25.18 -8.07 -4.46
N ALA A 232 -25.67 -6.85 -4.76
CA ALA A 232 -26.11 -6.49 -6.10
C ALA A 232 -24.99 -6.55 -7.15
N SER A 233 -23.75 -6.24 -6.76
CA SER A 233 -22.58 -6.35 -7.65
C SER A 233 -22.16 -7.81 -7.84
N ARG A 234 -22.13 -8.60 -6.77
CA ARG A 234 -21.80 -10.03 -6.80
C ARG A 234 -22.80 -10.84 -7.61
N ASP A 235 -24.09 -10.55 -7.52
CA ASP A 235 -25.16 -11.28 -8.22
C ASP A 235 -25.03 -11.22 -9.74
N LYS A 236 -24.27 -10.26 -10.28
CA LYS A 236 -23.98 -10.17 -11.72
C LYS A 236 -23.03 -11.28 -12.21
N TYR A 237 -22.22 -11.86 -11.33
CA TYR A 237 -21.22 -12.90 -11.65
C TYR A 237 -21.86 -14.31 -11.59
N THR A 238 -22.85 -14.55 -12.43
CA THR A 238 -23.71 -15.74 -12.39
C THR A 238 -22.99 -17.06 -12.64
N GLU A 239 -21.83 -17.03 -13.29
CA GLU A 239 -21.06 -18.21 -13.69
C GLU A 239 -19.94 -18.57 -12.70
N THR A 240 -19.66 -17.70 -11.72
CA THR A 240 -18.58 -17.85 -10.74
C THR A 240 -19.11 -17.89 -9.31
N GLU A 241 -19.11 -19.06 -8.69
CA GLU A 241 -19.63 -19.24 -7.33
C GLU A 241 -18.82 -18.46 -6.28
N PRO A 242 -17.46 -18.45 -6.29
CA PRO A 242 -16.67 -17.70 -5.31
C PRO A 242 -16.96 -16.19 -5.31
N ALA A 243 -17.17 -15.58 -6.49
CA ALA A 243 -17.53 -14.17 -6.61
C ALA A 243 -18.84 -13.82 -5.91
N ARG A 244 -19.75 -14.78 -5.77
CA ARG A 244 -21.10 -14.58 -5.22
C ARG A 244 -21.20 -14.81 -3.73
N ARG A 245 -20.14 -15.31 -3.08
CA ARG A 245 -20.10 -15.50 -1.63
C ARG A 245 -20.10 -14.16 -0.90
N PRO A 246 -20.60 -14.11 0.35
CA PRO A 246 -20.23 -13.03 1.27
C PRO A 246 -18.70 -12.91 1.38
N PRO A 247 -18.17 -11.71 1.69
CA PRO A 247 -16.73 -11.53 1.87
C PRO A 247 -16.12 -12.47 2.91
N PHE A 248 -14.90 -12.94 2.65
CA PHE A 248 -14.16 -13.85 3.53
C PHE A 248 -12.65 -13.60 3.44
N VAL A 249 -11.89 -14.19 4.38
CA VAL A 249 -10.42 -14.10 4.40
C VAL A 249 -9.83 -15.32 3.73
N LEU A 250 -8.85 -15.12 2.83
CA LEU A 250 -8.17 -16.19 2.12
C LEU A 250 -6.68 -15.89 1.90
N VAL A 251 -6.00 -16.84 1.29
CA VAL A 251 -4.60 -16.74 0.86
C VAL A 251 -4.55 -16.79 -0.66
N GLY A 252 -3.66 -16.02 -1.29
CA GLY A 252 -3.45 -16.07 -2.73
C GLY A 252 -2.22 -15.31 -3.20
N GLY A 253 -1.88 -15.50 -4.48
CA GLY A 253 -0.83 -14.76 -5.17
C GLY A 253 -1.28 -13.34 -5.53
N HIS A 254 -0.31 -12.46 -5.61
CA HIS A 254 -0.53 -11.06 -5.90
C HIS A 254 0.24 -10.65 -7.16
N LEU A 255 -0.44 -9.99 -8.09
CA LEU A 255 0.16 -9.35 -9.25
C LEU A 255 0.26 -7.84 -9.02
N ALA A 256 1.47 -7.30 -9.01
CA ALA A 256 1.72 -5.87 -8.86
C ALA A 256 2.17 -5.24 -10.19
N GLY A 257 1.54 -4.14 -10.60
CA GLY A 257 1.91 -3.42 -11.81
C GLY A 257 1.34 -2.02 -11.81
N MET A 258 2.01 -1.07 -12.47
CA MET A 258 1.59 0.33 -12.50
C MET A 258 0.41 0.58 -13.45
N THR A 259 0.17 -0.33 -14.38
CA THR A 259 -0.98 -0.25 -15.29
C THR A 259 -2.21 -0.84 -14.60
N PHE A 260 -3.27 -0.03 -14.44
CA PHE A 260 -4.58 -0.57 -14.09
C PHE A 260 -5.14 -1.28 -15.32
N TRP A 261 -5.29 -2.58 -15.24
CA TRP A 261 -5.80 -3.43 -16.30
C TRP A 261 -7.16 -4.04 -15.91
N HIS A 262 -7.96 -4.41 -16.92
CA HIS A 262 -9.28 -4.99 -16.71
C HIS A 262 -9.72 -5.81 -17.91
N GLY A 263 -10.37 -6.93 -17.68
CA GLY A 263 -10.98 -7.75 -18.72
C GLY A 263 -10.63 -9.23 -18.59
N GLU A 264 -11.47 -10.07 -19.20
CA GLU A 264 -11.35 -11.54 -19.14
C GLU A 264 -9.98 -12.03 -19.67
N ILE A 265 -9.54 -11.53 -20.82
CA ILE A 265 -8.27 -11.93 -21.44
C ILE A 265 -7.07 -11.54 -20.56
N LEU A 266 -7.10 -10.35 -19.94
CA LEU A 266 -6.03 -9.93 -19.02
C LEU A 266 -6.14 -10.64 -17.67
N ASN A 267 -7.31 -11.03 -17.23
CA ASN A 267 -7.48 -11.87 -16.04
C ASN A 267 -6.88 -13.26 -16.26
N GLU A 268 -7.12 -13.87 -17.42
CA GLU A 268 -6.49 -15.14 -17.79
C GLU A 268 -4.96 -15.02 -17.89
N TRP A 269 -4.48 -13.94 -18.51
CA TRP A 269 -3.05 -13.63 -18.53
C TRP A 269 -2.48 -13.51 -17.11
N ALA A 270 -3.13 -12.82 -16.19
CA ALA A 270 -2.67 -12.65 -14.82
C ALA A 270 -2.56 -13.98 -14.08
N ASN A 271 -3.57 -14.85 -14.23
CA ASN A 271 -3.56 -16.22 -13.70
C ASN A 271 -2.34 -17.01 -14.21
N ARG A 272 -2.14 -17.02 -15.52
CA ARG A 272 -1.03 -17.73 -16.14
C ARG A 272 0.34 -17.11 -15.85
N TRP A 273 0.41 -15.77 -15.69
CA TRP A 273 1.65 -15.07 -15.37
C TRP A 273 2.11 -15.36 -13.95
N VAL A 274 1.18 -15.39 -13.00
CA VAL A 274 1.47 -15.78 -11.61
C VAL A 274 1.85 -17.25 -11.53
N ASP A 275 1.11 -18.15 -12.15
CA ASP A 275 1.45 -19.59 -12.22
C ASP A 275 2.84 -19.81 -12.81
N TYR A 276 3.15 -19.15 -13.93
CA TYR A 276 4.42 -19.23 -14.62
C TYR A 276 5.61 -18.84 -13.75
N TRP A 277 5.51 -17.70 -13.03
CA TRP A 277 6.61 -17.25 -12.19
C TRP A 277 6.70 -17.99 -10.87
N THR A 278 5.60 -18.40 -10.29
CA THR A 278 5.56 -19.16 -9.04
C THR A 278 5.73 -20.68 -9.22
N GLU A 279 5.75 -21.16 -10.46
CA GLU A 279 5.83 -22.59 -10.79
C GLU A 279 4.70 -23.40 -10.13
N GLY A 280 3.49 -22.85 -10.15
CA GLY A 280 2.30 -23.47 -9.56
C GLY A 280 2.24 -23.42 -8.03
N GLN A 281 3.12 -22.65 -7.38
CA GLN A 281 3.11 -22.54 -5.91
C GLN A 281 2.05 -21.56 -5.38
N SER A 282 1.46 -20.74 -6.25
CA SER A 282 0.45 -19.76 -5.86
C SER A 282 -0.48 -19.43 -7.01
N ASP A 283 -1.78 -19.45 -6.73
CA ASP A 283 -2.80 -18.98 -7.67
C ASP A 283 -2.90 -17.46 -7.62
N PHE A 284 -3.15 -16.82 -8.77
CA PHE A 284 -3.47 -15.39 -8.82
C PHE A 284 -4.81 -15.13 -8.14
N VAL A 285 -4.87 -14.20 -7.20
CA VAL A 285 -6.10 -13.79 -6.53
C VAL A 285 -6.30 -12.28 -6.55
N THR A 286 -5.23 -11.49 -6.39
CA THR A 286 -5.33 -10.04 -6.31
C THR A 286 -4.35 -9.32 -7.22
N SER A 287 -4.77 -8.13 -7.70
CA SER A 287 -3.92 -7.21 -8.45
C SER A 287 -3.97 -5.82 -7.86
N ALA A 288 -2.78 -5.24 -7.61
CA ALA A 288 -2.60 -3.85 -7.23
C ALA A 288 -1.29 -3.30 -7.79
N MET A 289 -0.68 -2.28 -7.17
CA MET A 289 0.34 -1.49 -7.88
C MET A 289 1.64 -1.27 -7.11
N GLU A 290 1.79 -1.73 -5.86
CA GLU A 290 2.87 -1.23 -5.00
C GLU A 290 3.81 -2.27 -4.41
N GLU A 291 3.39 -3.53 -4.30
CA GLU A 291 4.05 -4.56 -3.49
C GLU A 291 5.48 -4.84 -3.93
N THR A 292 5.71 -4.99 -5.23
CA THR A 292 7.04 -5.30 -5.76
C THR A 292 8.02 -4.17 -5.50
N GLY A 293 7.57 -2.91 -5.62
CA GLY A 293 8.39 -1.74 -5.27
C GLY A 293 8.65 -1.62 -3.78
N THR A 294 7.61 -1.82 -2.96
CA THR A 294 7.76 -1.77 -1.50
C THR A 294 8.72 -2.85 -1.02
N PHE A 295 8.52 -4.10 -1.46
CA PHE A 295 9.35 -5.21 -1.01
C PHE A 295 10.78 -5.14 -1.55
N GLN A 296 10.98 -4.64 -2.78
CA GLN A 296 12.33 -4.37 -3.30
C GLN A 296 13.09 -3.36 -2.41
N ALA A 297 12.41 -2.33 -1.93
CA ALA A 297 13.01 -1.38 -0.99
C ALA A 297 13.33 -2.06 0.36
N ILE A 298 12.45 -2.90 0.87
CA ILE A 298 12.68 -3.70 2.09
C ILE A 298 13.91 -4.59 1.94
N GLU A 299 14.09 -5.28 0.81
CA GLU A 299 15.29 -6.09 0.56
C GLU A 299 16.59 -5.26 0.57
N TYR A 300 16.58 -4.06 0.01
CA TYR A 300 17.75 -3.18 0.01
C TYR A 300 18.06 -2.65 1.42
N LEU A 301 17.04 -2.33 2.19
CA LEU A 301 17.17 -1.87 3.58
C LEU A 301 17.63 -3.00 4.52
N ASP A 302 17.18 -4.24 4.27
CA ASP A 302 17.62 -5.43 4.99
C ASP A 302 19.12 -5.68 4.80
N ARG A 303 19.62 -5.60 3.56
CA ARG A 303 21.05 -5.77 3.23
C ARG A 303 21.96 -4.81 4.01
N VAL A 304 21.45 -3.67 4.43
CA VAL A 304 22.22 -2.67 5.21
C VAL A 304 21.78 -2.63 6.68
N GLY A 305 20.99 -3.61 7.13
CA GLY A 305 20.62 -3.80 8.53
C GLY A 305 19.67 -2.74 9.10
N ARG A 306 18.85 -2.11 8.24
CA ARG A 306 17.88 -1.09 8.65
C ARG A 306 16.53 -1.69 9.01
N VAL A 307 16.17 -2.81 8.39
CA VAL A 307 14.93 -3.55 8.59
C VAL A 307 15.23 -5.06 8.62
N ASP A 308 14.23 -5.88 8.90
CA ASP A 308 14.26 -7.33 8.76
C ASP A 308 13.20 -7.73 7.72
N ARG A 309 13.62 -8.20 6.54
CA ARG A 309 12.71 -8.54 5.43
C ARG A 309 11.72 -9.65 5.80
N ASP A 310 12.07 -10.52 6.73
CA ASP A 310 11.20 -11.61 7.16
C ASP A 310 10.02 -11.14 8.02
N ARG A 311 9.94 -9.84 8.37
CA ARG A 311 8.85 -9.19 9.09
C ARG A 311 7.87 -8.43 8.20
N PHE A 312 7.90 -8.69 6.90
CA PHE A 312 7.05 -8.04 5.92
C PHE A 312 5.81 -8.88 5.59
N MET A 313 4.64 -8.24 5.57
CA MET A 313 3.34 -8.86 5.29
C MET A 313 2.55 -8.03 4.28
N VAL A 314 1.76 -8.71 3.45
CA VAL A 314 0.84 -8.09 2.50
C VAL A 314 -0.58 -8.56 2.76
N LEU A 315 -1.47 -7.61 2.98
CA LEU A 315 -2.92 -7.79 3.10
C LEU A 315 -3.61 -6.90 2.07
N ARG A 316 -4.34 -7.51 1.15
CA ARG A 316 -5.16 -6.81 0.16
C ARG A 316 -6.62 -7.13 0.30
N ALA A 317 -7.52 -6.19 -0.02
CA ALA A 317 -8.96 -6.45 -0.03
C ALA A 317 -9.59 -6.04 -1.36
N GLY A 318 -10.47 -6.87 -1.87
CA GLY A 318 -11.08 -6.69 -3.19
C GLY A 318 -12.05 -5.51 -3.26
N SER A 319 -11.68 -4.42 -3.93
CA SER A 319 -12.55 -3.24 -4.15
C SER A 319 -13.38 -3.36 -5.44
N ASN A 320 -12.89 -4.09 -6.40
CA ASN A 320 -13.50 -4.36 -7.70
C ASN A 320 -13.06 -5.73 -8.21
N TYR A 321 -13.76 -6.26 -9.20
CA TYR A 321 -13.31 -7.47 -9.88
C TYR A 321 -12.33 -7.13 -11.00
N THR A 322 -11.40 -8.04 -11.29
CA THR A 322 -10.38 -7.88 -12.34
C THR A 322 -10.94 -8.05 -13.76
N MET A 323 -12.17 -8.55 -13.89
CA MET A 323 -12.86 -8.70 -15.17
C MET A 323 -14.37 -8.41 -15.04
N PRO A 324 -15.07 -8.09 -16.14
CA PRO A 324 -16.49 -7.81 -16.11
C PRO A 324 -17.33 -9.06 -15.82
N PRO A 325 -18.57 -8.89 -15.35
CA PRO A 325 -19.51 -9.99 -15.25
C PRO A 325 -19.94 -10.47 -16.66
N PRO A 326 -20.50 -11.71 -16.77
CA PRO A 326 -20.96 -12.26 -18.05
C PRO A 326 -21.87 -11.33 -18.82
N GLY A 327 -21.60 -11.16 -20.10
CA GLY A 327 -22.40 -10.35 -21.03
C GLY A 327 -22.11 -8.84 -20.99
N VAL A 328 -21.18 -8.38 -20.17
CA VAL A 328 -20.74 -6.99 -20.11
C VAL A 328 -19.37 -6.84 -20.76
N GLY A 329 -19.19 -5.82 -21.59
CA GLY A 329 -17.89 -5.56 -22.23
C GLY A 329 -16.86 -5.00 -21.25
N ALA A 330 -15.58 -5.36 -21.40
CA ALA A 330 -14.50 -4.90 -20.52
C ALA A 330 -14.42 -3.37 -20.44
N ALA A 331 -14.50 -2.68 -21.58
CA ALA A 331 -14.48 -1.21 -21.61
C ALA A 331 -15.69 -0.58 -20.91
N GLU A 332 -16.89 -1.17 -21.08
CA GLU A 332 -18.11 -0.71 -20.43
C GLU A 332 -17.98 -0.81 -18.91
N ASN A 333 -17.52 -1.97 -18.41
CA ASN A 333 -17.35 -2.20 -16.98
C ASN A 333 -16.27 -1.29 -16.39
N LEU A 334 -15.11 -1.19 -17.04
CA LEU A 334 -14.01 -0.33 -16.58
C LEU A 334 -14.42 1.14 -16.47
N LEU A 335 -15.15 1.65 -17.47
CA LEU A 335 -15.63 3.03 -17.45
C LEU A 335 -16.65 3.28 -16.35
N ALA A 336 -17.50 2.29 -16.03
CA ALA A 336 -18.42 2.38 -14.89
C ALA A 336 -17.69 2.41 -13.54
N GLU A 337 -16.54 1.74 -13.41
CA GLU A 337 -15.70 1.78 -12.20
C GLU A 337 -15.06 3.15 -11.95
N ASN A 338 -14.93 4.00 -12.98
CA ASN A 338 -14.46 5.39 -12.79
C ASN A 338 -15.44 6.24 -11.97
N GLU A 339 -16.69 5.82 -11.82
CA GLU A 339 -17.70 6.46 -10.95
C GLU A 339 -17.57 5.99 -9.47
N GLY A 340 -16.71 5.01 -9.20
CA GLY A 340 -16.41 4.47 -7.88
C GLY A 340 -16.49 2.93 -7.84
N TYR A 341 -15.62 2.34 -7.03
CA TYR A 341 -15.62 0.89 -6.83
C TYR A 341 -16.72 0.46 -5.86
N ALA A 342 -17.54 -0.50 -6.27
CA ALA A 342 -18.63 -1.02 -5.45
C ALA A 342 -18.14 -1.59 -4.11
N GLY A 343 -16.94 -2.16 -4.09
CA GLY A 343 -16.33 -2.78 -2.91
C GLY A 343 -15.47 -1.85 -2.06
N LEU A 344 -15.24 -0.58 -2.44
CA LEU A 344 -14.26 0.29 -1.78
C LEU A 344 -14.44 0.37 -0.26
N GLN A 345 -15.61 0.77 0.21
CA GLN A 345 -15.85 0.95 1.65
C GLN A 345 -15.80 -0.36 2.45
N ALA A 346 -16.29 -1.46 1.85
CA ALA A 346 -16.16 -2.78 2.45
C ALA A 346 -14.70 -3.25 2.51
N SER A 347 -13.91 -2.95 1.48
CA SER A 347 -12.49 -3.33 1.43
C SER A 347 -11.66 -2.61 2.48
N VAL A 348 -11.79 -1.29 2.61
CA VAL A 348 -11.03 -0.53 3.63
C VAL A 348 -11.43 -0.95 5.04
N GLU A 349 -12.70 -1.27 5.29
CA GLU A 349 -13.16 -1.83 6.56
C GLU A 349 -12.60 -3.25 6.79
N SER A 350 -12.58 -4.11 5.77
CA SER A 350 -12.01 -5.47 5.85
C SER A 350 -10.52 -5.44 6.14
N LEU A 351 -9.76 -4.53 5.49
CA LEU A 351 -8.34 -4.31 5.78
C LEU A 351 -8.12 -3.96 7.25
N TYR A 352 -8.91 -3.01 7.76
CA TYR A 352 -8.81 -2.61 9.16
C TYR A 352 -9.15 -3.78 10.11
N LEU A 353 -10.27 -4.48 9.89
CA LEU A 353 -10.70 -5.58 10.76
C LEU A 353 -9.69 -6.72 10.79
N VAL A 354 -9.23 -7.17 9.62
CA VAL A 354 -8.29 -8.30 9.49
C VAL A 354 -6.90 -7.91 9.99
N GLY A 355 -6.36 -6.79 9.51
CA GLY A 355 -5.02 -6.35 9.89
C GLY A 355 -4.92 -5.97 11.36
N SER A 356 -6.01 -5.46 11.96
CA SER A 356 -6.05 -5.12 13.38
C SER A 356 -5.86 -6.34 14.30
N VAL A 357 -6.41 -7.48 13.93
CA VAL A 357 -6.21 -8.73 14.71
C VAL A 357 -4.73 -9.09 14.77
N VAL A 358 -4.03 -8.99 13.65
CA VAL A 358 -2.59 -9.27 13.57
C VAL A 358 -1.77 -8.23 14.35
N ILE A 359 -2.06 -6.95 14.18
CA ILE A 359 -1.38 -5.87 14.91
C ILE A 359 -1.58 -6.02 16.41
N ASP A 360 -2.80 -6.30 16.86
CA ASP A 360 -3.09 -6.46 18.29
C ASP A 360 -2.36 -7.66 18.90
N GLU A 361 -2.26 -8.76 18.18
CA GLU A 361 -1.50 -9.93 18.63
C GLU A 361 0.00 -9.64 18.71
N LEU A 362 0.57 -8.99 17.68
CA LEU A 362 1.99 -8.59 17.67
C LEU A 362 2.31 -7.64 18.82
N LEU A 363 1.45 -6.64 19.08
CA LEU A 363 1.65 -5.68 20.15
C LEU A 363 1.50 -6.32 21.54
N ARG A 364 0.50 -7.21 21.72
CA ARG A 364 0.29 -7.92 22.98
C ARG A 364 1.47 -8.81 23.32
N GLY A 365 2.02 -9.49 22.33
CA GLY A 365 3.17 -10.38 22.48
C GLY A 365 4.51 -9.74 22.13
N TRP A 366 4.64 -8.42 22.18
CA TRP A 366 5.83 -7.71 21.67
C TRP A 366 7.14 -8.17 22.26
N GLU A 367 7.19 -8.43 23.58
CA GLU A 367 8.39 -8.94 24.25
C GLU A 367 8.94 -10.23 23.60
N ARG A 368 8.05 -11.08 23.08
CA ARG A 368 8.41 -12.29 22.34
C ARG A 368 8.64 -11.98 20.85
N TYR A 369 7.69 -11.29 20.24
CA TYR A 369 7.69 -11.09 18.78
C TYR A 369 8.73 -10.10 18.28
N ALA A 370 9.30 -9.29 19.17
CA ALA A 370 10.48 -8.49 18.85
C ALA A 370 11.72 -9.35 18.49
N ASP A 371 11.84 -10.54 19.06
CA ASP A 371 12.99 -11.43 18.85
C ASP A 371 12.65 -12.68 18.04
N VAL A 372 11.38 -13.09 18.04
CA VAL A 372 10.90 -14.33 17.40
C VAL A 372 9.77 -14.01 16.43
N ILE A 373 9.99 -14.25 15.13
CA ILE A 373 8.95 -14.05 14.12
C ILE A 373 7.89 -15.16 14.25
N PRO A 374 6.60 -14.82 14.28
CA PRO A 374 5.53 -15.83 14.33
C PRO A 374 5.56 -16.77 13.12
N GLY A 375 5.16 -18.03 13.34
CA GLY A 375 5.13 -19.05 12.29
C GLY A 375 6.50 -19.72 12.04
N ASP A 376 7.60 -19.20 12.56
CA ASP A 376 8.91 -19.83 12.40
C ASP A 376 9.00 -21.13 13.23
N SER A 377 8.91 -22.27 12.53
CA SER A 377 8.96 -23.60 13.12
C SER A 377 10.36 -24.00 13.66
N ARG A 378 11.38 -23.17 13.42
CA ARG A 378 12.75 -23.42 13.93
C ARG A 378 12.87 -23.17 15.43
N ILE A 379 11.83 -22.65 16.05
CA ILE A 379 11.80 -22.37 17.49
C ILE A 379 10.76 -23.28 18.15
N THR A 380 11.25 -24.37 18.72
CA THR A 380 10.45 -25.25 19.59
C THR A 380 9.86 -24.43 20.75
N PRO A 381 8.55 -24.54 21.07
CA PRO A 381 8.01 -23.89 22.26
C PRO A 381 8.81 -24.38 23.47
N VAL A 382 9.34 -23.46 24.26
CA VAL A 382 9.82 -23.81 25.61
C VAL A 382 8.60 -24.30 26.34
N SER A 383 8.52 -25.60 26.58
CA SER A 383 7.48 -26.20 27.44
C SER A 383 7.55 -25.55 28.82
N GLU A 384 6.44 -24.88 29.22
CA GLU A 384 6.22 -24.47 30.62
C GLU A 384 6.29 -25.65 31.60
#